data_1202bb12d487ce7e7b691005c7700c25
#
_entry.id   1202bb12d487ce7e7b691005c7700c25
#
_cell.length_a   1.000
_cell.length_b   1.000
_cell.length_c   1.000
_cell.angle_alpha   90.00
_cell.angle_beta   90.00
_cell.angle_gamma   90.00
#
_symmetry.space_group_name_H-M   'P 1'
#
loop_
_entity.id
_entity.type
_entity.pdbx_description
1 polymer ?
#
loop_
_entity_poly.entity_id
_entity_poly.type
_entity_poly.pdbx_seq_one_letter_code
_entity_poly.pdbx_strand_id
1 'polypeptide(L)'
;MTLLACSRMYNVTPEVSDLWSALYSRIAERAETDLKVIPHAAPAPMADLWAQKGLGAVFMCGWPFSQRRPRPRIIAAPIPAATGRPEYHSVFVVRRDNPGKQLTDYFGQRFAWMSADSHSGWNAPRRHLLQFISPARQHLFSEMIGPLVSPRAVLEAVSNDRADITAVDSWWFDLLARYQPELVCQLRVIDRTASGPLPLLIASPDCRDSTVRQLQEAFTSFGREDADNRLLEQLLLRGFTVPRASDYAPLDEWEKQAREAGYPAIR
;
A
#
# COMPACT_ATOMS: atom_id res chain seq x y z
N MET A 1 -5.25 -0.78 -28.71
CA MET A 1 -5.21 -1.94 -27.76
C MET A 1 -5.61 -1.40 -26.40
N THR A 2 -6.71 -1.88 -25.85
CA THR A 2 -7.19 -1.49 -24.52
C THR A 2 -6.23 -1.99 -23.44
N LEU A 3 -5.78 -1.10 -22.58
CA LEU A 3 -4.96 -1.43 -21.41
C LEU A 3 -5.83 -1.45 -20.15
N LEU A 4 -5.40 -2.20 -19.14
CA LEU A 4 -6.12 -2.35 -17.88
C LEU A 4 -5.60 -1.39 -16.83
N ALA A 5 -6.50 -0.74 -16.10
CA ALA A 5 -6.22 0.09 -14.94
C ALA A 5 -6.94 -0.46 -13.70
N CYS A 6 -6.29 -0.41 -12.54
CA CYS A 6 -6.91 -0.86 -11.30
C CYS A 6 -6.27 -0.17 -10.08
N SER A 7 -7.12 0.42 -9.25
CA SER A 7 -6.73 1.11 -8.01
C SER A 7 -7.06 0.33 -6.73
N ARG A 8 -7.37 -0.98 -6.84
CA ARG A 8 -7.82 -1.79 -5.71
C ARG A 8 -7.07 -1.56 -4.41
N MET A 9 -5.75 -1.37 -4.48
CA MET A 9 -4.93 -1.18 -3.27
C MET A 9 -5.35 0.03 -2.44
N TYR A 10 -5.97 1.04 -3.08
CA TYR A 10 -6.39 2.29 -2.46
C TYR A 10 -7.89 2.60 -2.61
N ASN A 11 -8.69 1.62 -2.97
CA ASN A 11 -10.15 1.73 -2.98
C ASN A 11 -10.70 1.54 -1.55
N VAL A 12 -10.42 2.51 -0.67
CA VAL A 12 -10.80 2.43 0.75
C VAL A 12 -12.31 2.46 0.95
N THR A 13 -13.03 3.14 0.05
CA THR A 13 -14.50 3.18 -0.04
C THR A 13 -14.93 3.17 -1.51
N PRO A 14 -16.23 2.92 -1.82
CA PRO A 14 -16.77 3.09 -3.17
C PRO A 14 -16.51 4.50 -3.72
N GLU A 15 -16.71 5.55 -2.92
CA GLU A 15 -16.46 6.94 -3.31
C GLU A 15 -14.98 7.14 -3.75
N VAL A 16 -14.03 6.61 -3.02
CA VAL A 16 -12.61 6.69 -3.40
C VAL A 16 -12.31 5.89 -4.68
N SER A 17 -13.00 4.78 -4.89
CA SER A 17 -12.92 4.02 -6.16
C SER A 17 -13.41 4.84 -7.34
N ASP A 18 -14.48 5.62 -7.17
CA ASP A 18 -15.01 6.52 -8.20
C ASP A 18 -14.04 7.68 -8.50
N LEU A 19 -13.38 8.22 -7.49
CA LEU A 19 -12.33 9.23 -7.67
C LEU A 19 -11.16 8.68 -8.50
N TRP A 20 -10.71 7.46 -8.22
CA TRP A 20 -9.70 6.79 -9.02
C TRP A 20 -10.16 6.56 -10.46
N SER A 21 -11.41 6.16 -10.66
CA SER A 21 -11.99 5.96 -11.99
C SER A 21 -12.01 7.26 -12.79
N ALA A 22 -12.40 8.37 -12.15
CA ALA A 22 -12.37 9.70 -12.76
C ALA A 22 -10.93 10.14 -13.12
N LEU A 23 -9.96 9.87 -12.23
CA LEU A 23 -8.55 10.15 -12.49
C LEU A 23 -8.04 9.34 -13.69
N TYR A 24 -8.30 8.04 -13.74
CA TYR A 24 -7.89 7.20 -14.87
C TYR A 24 -8.52 7.63 -16.20
N SER A 25 -9.77 8.08 -16.20
CA SER A 25 -10.40 8.61 -17.41
C SER A 25 -9.66 9.84 -17.96
N ARG A 26 -9.26 10.78 -17.08
CA ARG A 26 -8.48 11.95 -17.49
C ARG A 26 -7.06 11.59 -17.94
N ILE A 27 -6.45 10.59 -17.29
CA ILE A 27 -5.14 10.08 -17.72
C ILE A 27 -5.25 9.44 -19.09
N ALA A 28 -6.30 8.65 -19.35
CA ALA A 28 -6.54 8.01 -20.66
C ALA A 28 -6.66 9.04 -21.78
N GLU A 29 -7.43 10.12 -21.56
CA GLU A 29 -7.59 11.23 -22.49
C GLU A 29 -6.25 11.91 -22.80
N ARG A 30 -5.47 12.27 -21.76
CA ARG A 30 -4.16 12.95 -21.93
C ARG A 30 -3.11 12.07 -22.56
N ALA A 31 -3.10 10.79 -22.24
CA ALA A 31 -2.16 9.83 -22.80
C ALA A 31 -2.57 9.34 -24.20
N GLU A 32 -3.72 9.78 -24.71
CA GLU A 32 -4.33 9.25 -25.95
C GLU A 32 -4.33 7.71 -25.96
N THR A 33 -4.64 7.10 -24.82
CA THR A 33 -4.53 5.67 -24.57
C THR A 33 -5.85 5.14 -24.02
N ASP A 34 -6.34 4.06 -24.57
CA ASP A 34 -7.55 3.39 -24.08
C ASP A 34 -7.23 2.61 -22.79
N LEU A 35 -7.65 3.18 -21.63
CA LEU A 35 -7.54 2.57 -20.30
C LEU A 35 -8.91 2.10 -19.83
N LYS A 36 -9.05 0.80 -19.62
CA LYS A 36 -10.25 0.21 -19.03
C LYS A 36 -10.02 -0.04 -17.54
N VAL A 37 -10.78 0.64 -16.70
CA VAL A 37 -10.78 0.35 -15.25
C VAL A 37 -11.48 -1.00 -15.02
N ILE A 38 -10.79 -1.91 -14.34
CA ILE A 38 -11.31 -3.23 -14.01
C ILE A 38 -11.53 -3.39 -12.51
N PRO A 39 -12.60 -4.08 -12.09
CA PRO A 39 -12.78 -4.46 -10.69
C PRO A 39 -11.83 -5.60 -10.33
N HIS A 40 -11.31 -5.56 -9.11
CA HIS A 40 -10.56 -6.67 -8.51
C HIS A 40 -10.73 -6.60 -6.99
N ALA A 41 -11.90 -7.01 -6.49
CA ALA A 41 -12.25 -6.86 -5.09
C ALA A 41 -11.55 -7.90 -4.19
N ALA A 42 -11.36 -7.55 -2.89
CA ALA A 42 -10.99 -8.53 -1.88
C ALA A 42 -12.14 -9.59 -1.76
N PRO A 43 -11.82 -10.87 -1.48
CA PRO A 43 -10.51 -11.41 -1.10
C PRO A 43 -9.64 -11.89 -2.27
N ALA A 44 -9.97 -11.57 -3.53
CA ALA A 44 -9.18 -12.03 -4.68
C ALA A 44 -7.69 -11.67 -4.51
N PRO A 45 -6.74 -12.62 -4.72
CA PRO A 45 -5.32 -12.37 -4.52
C PRO A 45 -4.78 -11.27 -5.45
N MET A 46 -3.92 -10.38 -4.95
CA MET A 46 -3.26 -9.36 -5.77
C MET A 46 -2.37 -9.96 -6.85
N ALA A 47 -1.81 -11.15 -6.61
CA ALA A 47 -1.00 -11.88 -7.58
C ALA A 47 -1.77 -12.18 -8.88
N ASP A 48 -3.07 -12.47 -8.78
CA ASP A 48 -3.93 -12.75 -9.94
C ASP A 48 -4.17 -11.48 -10.79
N LEU A 49 -4.31 -10.32 -10.14
CA LEU A 49 -4.36 -9.04 -10.84
C LEU A 49 -3.04 -8.77 -11.59
N TRP A 50 -1.92 -8.95 -10.91
CA TRP A 50 -0.60 -8.68 -11.49
C TRP A 50 -0.16 -9.70 -12.54
N ALA A 51 -0.83 -10.85 -12.64
CA ALA A 51 -0.59 -11.86 -13.68
C ALA A 51 -1.38 -11.59 -14.98
N GLN A 52 -2.32 -10.65 -14.98
CA GLN A 52 -3.11 -10.33 -16.16
C GLN A 52 -2.23 -9.70 -17.26
N LYS A 53 -2.60 -9.94 -18.51
CA LYS A 53 -1.96 -9.31 -19.67
C LYS A 53 -2.57 -7.93 -19.93
N GLY A 54 -1.79 -7.06 -20.56
CA GLY A 54 -2.29 -5.75 -20.99
C GLY A 54 -2.47 -4.76 -19.83
N LEU A 55 -1.74 -4.92 -18.73
CA LEU A 55 -1.74 -3.91 -17.68
C LEU A 55 -1.17 -2.59 -18.19
N GLY A 56 -1.83 -1.47 -17.86
CA GLY A 56 -1.42 -0.13 -18.26
C GLY A 56 -1.21 0.81 -17.06
N ALA A 57 -2.08 0.73 -16.04
CA ALA A 57 -1.97 1.55 -14.84
C ALA A 57 -2.56 0.82 -13.63
N VAL A 58 -1.84 -0.16 -13.10
CA VAL A 58 -2.29 -1.00 -11.99
C VAL A 58 -1.35 -0.81 -10.80
N PHE A 59 -1.89 -0.60 -9.61
CA PHE A 59 -1.06 -0.51 -8.40
C PHE A 59 -0.37 -1.83 -8.08
N MET A 60 0.91 -1.75 -7.81
CA MET A 60 1.72 -2.86 -7.29
C MET A 60 2.48 -2.41 -6.04
N CYS A 61 2.48 -3.26 -5.03
CA CYS A 61 3.29 -3.04 -3.84
C CYS A 61 4.78 -3.06 -4.20
N GLY A 62 5.56 -2.15 -3.60
CA GLY A 62 6.96 -1.96 -3.94
C GLY A 62 7.83 -3.20 -3.73
N TRP A 63 7.56 -3.99 -2.68
CA TRP A 63 8.33 -5.20 -2.40
C TRP A 63 8.09 -6.32 -3.43
N PRO A 64 6.86 -6.73 -3.78
CA PRO A 64 6.64 -7.62 -4.93
C PRO A 64 7.21 -7.08 -6.25
N PHE A 65 7.18 -5.76 -6.47
CA PHE A 65 7.76 -5.14 -7.67
C PHE A 65 9.29 -5.35 -7.74
N SER A 66 10.03 -5.18 -6.63
CA SER A 66 11.48 -5.35 -6.61
C SER A 66 11.91 -6.77 -6.99
N GLN A 67 11.11 -7.76 -6.61
CA GLN A 67 11.37 -9.19 -6.81
C GLN A 67 10.91 -9.73 -8.17
N ARG A 68 9.95 -9.07 -8.83
CA ARG A 68 9.28 -9.63 -10.02
C ARG A 68 10.20 -9.67 -11.24
N ARG A 69 10.18 -10.81 -11.94
CA ARG A 69 10.89 -11.02 -13.22
C ARG A 69 9.97 -11.75 -14.22
N PRO A 70 9.80 -11.29 -15.47
CA PRO A 70 10.32 -10.01 -15.96
C PRO A 70 9.72 -8.84 -15.16
N ARG A 71 10.51 -7.75 -15.03
CA ARG A 71 10.08 -6.58 -14.27
C ARG A 71 8.97 -5.83 -15.00
N PRO A 72 7.86 -5.47 -14.35
CA PRO A 72 6.85 -4.59 -14.92
C PRO A 72 7.42 -3.22 -15.28
N ARG A 73 6.79 -2.55 -16.25
CA ARG A 73 7.15 -1.17 -16.63
C ARG A 73 6.61 -0.21 -15.56
N ILE A 74 7.46 0.70 -15.12
CA ILE A 74 7.07 1.74 -14.15
C ILE A 74 6.28 2.82 -14.90
N ILE A 75 5.11 3.15 -14.39
CA ILE A 75 4.31 4.26 -14.91
C ILE A 75 4.46 5.49 -14.01
N ALA A 76 4.02 5.41 -12.76
CA ALA A 76 4.13 6.52 -11.81
C ALA A 76 4.03 6.02 -10.37
N ALA A 77 4.51 6.82 -9.43
CA ALA A 77 4.20 6.68 -8.01
C ALA A 77 3.49 7.93 -7.52
N PRO A 78 2.41 7.80 -6.73
CA PRO A 78 1.75 8.94 -6.11
C PRO A 78 2.67 9.65 -5.12
N ILE A 79 2.38 10.93 -4.89
CA ILE A 79 3.03 11.77 -3.87
C ILE A 79 1.98 12.13 -2.82
N PRO A 80 1.88 11.41 -1.68
CA PRO A 80 0.92 11.75 -0.64
C PRO A 80 1.14 13.15 -0.10
N ALA A 81 0.05 13.86 0.20
CA ALA A 81 0.11 15.22 0.71
C ALA A 81 0.84 15.29 2.07
N ALA A 82 0.67 14.26 2.90
CA ALA A 82 1.28 14.18 4.22
C ALA A 82 2.82 14.09 4.19
N THR A 83 3.39 13.38 3.19
CA THR A 83 4.84 13.20 3.08
C THR A 83 5.48 14.20 2.13
N GLY A 84 4.75 14.67 1.10
CA GLY A 84 5.28 15.48 0.02
C GLY A 84 6.32 14.77 -0.86
N ARG A 85 6.46 13.45 -0.71
CA ARG A 85 7.39 12.56 -1.40
C ARG A 85 6.68 11.25 -1.76
N PRO A 86 7.17 10.47 -2.75
CA PRO A 86 6.61 9.18 -3.11
C PRO A 86 7.00 8.08 -2.09
N GLU A 87 6.78 8.38 -0.82
CA GLU A 87 7.14 7.56 0.33
C GLU A 87 5.97 7.43 1.29
N TYR A 88 5.97 6.35 2.04
CA TYR A 88 5.02 6.07 3.10
C TYR A 88 5.68 5.24 4.21
N HIS A 89 4.97 5.04 5.30
CA HIS A 89 5.37 4.14 6.37
C HIS A 89 4.17 3.27 6.78
N SER A 90 4.42 2.25 7.59
CA SER A 90 3.33 1.52 8.23
C SER A 90 3.04 2.16 9.59
N VAL A 91 1.77 2.26 9.92
CA VAL A 91 1.31 2.67 11.25
C VAL A 91 0.84 1.43 12.00
N PHE A 92 1.30 1.27 13.26
CA PHE A 92 0.77 0.27 14.18
C PHE A 92 -0.50 0.82 14.82
N VAL A 93 -1.59 0.08 14.67
CA VAL A 93 -2.94 0.51 15.04
C VAL A 93 -3.53 -0.44 16.07
N VAL A 94 -4.12 0.14 17.09
CA VAL A 94 -4.79 -0.55 18.19
C VAL A 94 -6.16 0.06 18.45
N ARG A 95 -7.00 -0.60 19.23
CA ARG A 95 -8.26 -0.04 19.67
C ARG A 95 -8.02 1.17 20.61
N ARG A 96 -8.81 2.22 20.46
CA ARG A 96 -8.62 3.49 21.17
C ARG A 96 -8.76 3.35 22.70
N ASP A 97 -9.66 2.51 23.15
CA ASP A 97 -9.94 2.26 24.58
C ASP A 97 -8.95 1.29 25.26
N ASN A 98 -8.07 0.63 24.46
CA ASN A 98 -7.02 -0.21 25.02
C ASN A 98 -6.00 0.65 25.79
N PRO A 99 -5.62 0.31 27.04
CA PRO A 99 -4.78 1.16 27.90
C PRO A 99 -3.31 1.22 27.50
N GLY A 100 -2.79 0.27 26.69
CA GLY A 100 -1.38 0.22 26.27
C GLY A 100 -0.96 1.50 25.55
N LYS A 101 0.21 2.06 25.85
CA LYS A 101 0.67 3.38 25.35
C LYS A 101 1.73 3.27 24.25
N GLN A 102 2.45 2.16 24.20
CA GLN A 102 3.57 1.92 23.31
C GLN A 102 3.50 0.51 22.73
N LEU A 103 4.24 0.26 21.67
CA LEU A 103 4.23 -1.01 20.93
C LEU A 103 4.53 -2.22 21.85
N THR A 104 5.46 -2.07 22.79
CA THR A 104 5.85 -3.13 23.73
C THR A 104 4.75 -3.56 24.70
N ASP A 105 3.74 -2.73 24.92
CA ASP A 105 2.60 -3.07 25.78
C ASP A 105 1.66 -4.09 25.13
N TYR A 106 1.83 -4.32 23.83
CA TYR A 106 1.06 -5.28 23.03
C TYR A 106 1.81 -6.60 22.76
N PHE A 107 3.03 -6.74 23.30
CA PHE A 107 3.73 -8.02 23.22
C PHE A 107 3.02 -9.07 24.10
N GLY A 108 2.90 -10.28 23.55
CA GLY A 108 2.10 -11.34 24.13
C GLY A 108 0.59 -11.26 23.81
N GLN A 109 0.17 -10.26 23.02
CA GLN A 109 -1.22 -10.11 22.56
C GLN A 109 -1.39 -10.62 21.12
N ARG A 110 -2.60 -10.50 20.53
CA ARG A 110 -2.97 -11.01 19.19
C ARG A 110 -2.63 -9.97 18.12
N PHE A 111 -1.88 -10.37 17.10
CA PHE A 111 -1.52 -9.51 15.96
C PHE A 111 -2.31 -9.88 14.70
N ALA A 112 -3.10 -8.95 14.15
CA ALA A 112 -3.75 -9.15 12.85
C ALA A 112 -2.79 -8.79 11.71
N TRP A 113 -2.68 -9.66 10.70
CA TRP A 113 -1.81 -9.45 9.55
C TRP A 113 -2.54 -9.66 8.23
N MET A 114 -2.07 -8.95 7.20
CA MET A 114 -2.77 -8.87 5.92
C MET A 114 -2.39 -10.00 4.95
N SER A 115 -1.15 -10.04 4.50
CA SER A 115 -0.61 -11.05 3.59
C SER A 115 0.93 -11.01 3.62
N ALA A 116 1.56 -12.16 3.33
CA ALA A 116 3.01 -12.30 3.39
C ALA A 116 3.77 -11.55 2.27
N ASP A 117 3.08 -11.14 1.21
CA ASP A 117 3.61 -10.33 0.11
C ASP A 117 3.38 -8.81 0.30
N SER A 118 2.75 -8.41 1.39
CA SER A 118 2.54 -7.00 1.70
C SER A 118 3.79 -6.34 2.25
N HIS A 119 4.17 -5.18 1.69
CA HIS A 119 5.24 -4.39 2.32
C HIS A 119 4.77 -3.76 3.63
N SER A 120 3.68 -2.96 3.59
CA SER A 120 3.19 -2.24 4.78
C SER A 120 2.54 -3.12 5.85
N GLY A 121 1.92 -4.24 5.45
CA GLY A 121 1.24 -5.14 6.38
C GLY A 121 2.14 -6.30 6.87
N TRP A 122 3.36 -6.44 6.35
CA TRP A 122 4.23 -7.56 6.69
C TRP A 122 5.72 -7.20 6.71
N ASN A 123 6.31 -6.81 5.58
CA ASN A 123 7.76 -6.64 5.46
C ASN A 123 8.30 -5.50 6.35
N ALA A 124 7.69 -4.31 6.26
CA ALA A 124 8.10 -3.15 7.05
C ALA A 124 7.85 -3.33 8.56
N PRO A 125 6.66 -3.80 9.00
CA PRO A 125 6.43 -4.13 10.41
C PRO A 125 7.42 -5.18 10.93
N ARG A 126 7.66 -6.26 10.17
CA ARG A 126 8.61 -7.31 10.55
C ARG A 126 10.01 -6.76 10.79
N ARG A 127 10.51 -5.93 9.87
CA ARG A 127 11.81 -5.26 10.04
C ARG A 127 11.82 -4.33 11.26
N HIS A 128 10.76 -3.55 11.47
CA HIS A 128 10.63 -2.66 12.62
C HIS A 128 10.70 -3.42 13.95
N LEU A 129 10.08 -4.60 14.01
CA LEU A 129 10.04 -5.45 15.19
C LEU A 129 11.39 -6.08 15.55
N LEU A 130 12.37 -6.12 14.63
CA LEU A 130 13.70 -6.70 14.91
C LEU A 130 14.41 -6.08 16.11
N GLN A 131 14.21 -4.81 16.39
CA GLN A 131 14.82 -4.14 17.54
C GLN A 131 14.36 -4.72 18.90
N PHE A 132 13.29 -5.50 18.91
CA PHE A 132 12.74 -6.13 20.13
C PHE A 132 13.02 -7.64 20.20
N ILE A 133 13.65 -8.21 19.15
CA ILE A 133 14.02 -9.62 19.09
C ILE A 133 15.38 -9.86 19.78
N SER A 134 15.45 -10.94 20.54
CA SER A 134 16.69 -11.42 21.13
C SER A 134 16.69 -12.96 21.18
N PRO A 135 17.82 -13.62 21.48
CA PRO A 135 17.86 -15.08 21.63
C PRO A 135 16.81 -15.61 22.65
N ALA A 136 16.52 -14.82 23.70
CA ALA A 136 15.51 -15.18 24.71
C ALA A 136 14.08 -14.76 24.34
N ARG A 137 13.90 -13.93 23.31
CA ARG A 137 12.57 -13.42 22.86
C ARG A 137 12.47 -13.50 21.35
N GLN A 138 12.01 -14.64 20.85
CA GLN A 138 11.77 -14.88 19.43
C GLN A 138 10.30 -14.72 19.02
N HIS A 139 9.39 -14.68 20.00
CA HIS A 139 7.96 -14.48 19.82
C HIS A 139 7.53 -13.20 20.53
N LEU A 140 6.96 -12.27 19.76
CA LEU A 140 6.45 -11.01 20.30
C LEU A 140 4.93 -11.06 20.54
N PHE A 141 4.22 -11.90 19.80
CA PHE A 141 2.76 -12.01 19.86
C PHE A 141 2.33 -13.44 20.25
N SER A 142 1.22 -13.55 20.96
CA SER A 142 0.66 -14.86 21.38
C SER A 142 -0.04 -15.59 20.24
N GLU A 143 -0.63 -14.80 19.31
CA GLU A 143 -1.41 -15.34 18.21
C GLU A 143 -1.32 -14.43 17.00
N MET A 144 -1.28 -15.05 15.81
CA MET A 144 -1.28 -14.36 14.52
C MET A 144 -2.63 -14.56 13.82
N ILE A 145 -3.44 -13.51 13.76
CA ILE A 145 -4.77 -13.52 13.13
C ILE A 145 -4.64 -13.17 11.64
N GLY A 146 -4.78 -14.14 10.78
CA GLY A 146 -4.69 -13.90 9.33
C GLY A 146 -4.19 -15.11 8.54
N PRO A 147 -3.95 -14.95 7.21
CA PRO A 147 -4.00 -13.68 6.45
C PRO A 147 -5.43 -13.15 6.26
N LEU A 148 -5.62 -11.84 6.46
CA LEU A 148 -6.92 -11.19 6.29
C LEU A 148 -7.05 -10.43 4.95
N VAL A 149 -6.01 -10.44 4.12
CA VAL A 149 -5.95 -10.04 2.71
C VAL A 149 -6.18 -8.54 2.43
N SER A 150 -6.78 -7.77 3.33
CA SER A 150 -7.02 -6.34 3.11
C SER A 150 -6.72 -5.49 4.36
N PRO A 151 -6.32 -4.21 4.17
CA PRO A 151 -6.13 -3.28 5.29
C PRO A 151 -7.40 -3.09 6.11
N ARG A 152 -8.56 -3.05 5.45
CA ARG A 152 -9.87 -2.96 6.12
C ARG A 152 -10.09 -4.13 7.07
N ALA A 153 -9.89 -5.36 6.60
CA ALA A 153 -10.16 -6.54 7.40
C ALA A 153 -9.27 -6.65 8.65
N VAL A 154 -7.99 -6.20 8.57
CA VAL A 154 -7.12 -6.19 9.75
C VAL A 154 -7.51 -5.09 10.75
N LEU A 155 -7.96 -3.91 10.27
CA LEU A 155 -8.48 -2.84 11.15
C LEU A 155 -9.81 -3.25 11.81
N GLU A 156 -10.72 -3.88 11.06
CA GLU A 156 -11.96 -4.43 11.60
C GLU A 156 -11.72 -5.58 12.58
N ALA A 157 -10.65 -6.37 12.41
CA ALA A 157 -10.27 -7.37 13.40
C ALA A 157 -9.87 -6.71 14.72
N VAL A 158 -9.17 -5.57 14.67
CA VAL A 158 -8.81 -4.81 15.89
C VAL A 158 -10.02 -4.09 16.49
N SER A 159 -10.83 -3.39 15.69
CA SER A 159 -12.00 -2.67 16.22
C SER A 159 -13.05 -3.60 16.85
N ASN A 160 -13.18 -4.82 16.33
CA ASN A 160 -14.12 -5.84 16.81
C ASN A 160 -13.51 -6.81 17.84
N ASP A 161 -12.37 -6.46 18.44
CA ASP A 161 -11.69 -7.25 19.47
C ASP A 161 -11.32 -8.69 19.08
N ARG A 162 -11.13 -8.96 17.78
CA ARG A 162 -10.58 -10.24 17.28
C ARG A 162 -9.05 -10.26 17.30
N ALA A 163 -8.44 -9.07 17.30
CA ALA A 163 -7.01 -8.86 17.44
C ALA A 163 -6.77 -7.59 18.27
N ASP A 164 -5.58 -7.45 18.83
CA ASP A 164 -5.25 -6.34 19.71
C ASP A 164 -4.47 -5.23 18.99
N ILE A 165 -3.72 -5.62 17.97
CA ILE A 165 -2.84 -4.74 17.19
C ILE A 165 -2.74 -5.21 15.74
N THR A 166 -2.52 -4.27 14.83
CA THR A 166 -2.18 -4.53 13.42
C THR A 166 -1.24 -3.46 12.89
N ALA A 167 -0.76 -3.63 11.65
CA ALA A 167 0.00 -2.62 10.92
C ALA A 167 -0.56 -2.44 9.52
N VAL A 168 -0.77 -1.17 9.11
CA VAL A 168 -1.32 -0.79 7.81
C VAL A 168 -0.54 0.38 7.20
N ASP A 169 -0.72 0.57 5.91
CA ASP A 169 -0.22 1.70 5.11
C ASP A 169 -0.74 3.03 5.66
N SER A 170 0.16 4.01 5.90
CA SER A 170 -0.19 5.32 6.44
C SER A 170 -1.11 6.13 5.52
N TRP A 171 -0.87 6.15 4.22
CA TRP A 171 -1.74 6.87 3.28
C TRP A 171 -3.11 6.18 3.14
N TRP A 172 -3.14 4.85 3.13
CA TRP A 172 -4.41 4.11 3.17
C TRP A 172 -5.22 4.46 4.42
N PHE A 173 -4.55 4.55 5.57
CA PHE A 173 -5.16 4.91 6.85
C PHE A 173 -5.67 6.36 6.86
N ASP A 174 -4.92 7.30 6.27
CA ASP A 174 -5.32 8.70 6.13
C ASP A 174 -6.57 8.84 5.22
N LEU A 175 -6.62 8.09 4.10
CA LEU A 175 -7.81 8.03 3.26
C LEU A 175 -9.01 7.46 4.03
N LEU A 176 -8.81 6.40 4.80
CA LEU A 176 -9.88 5.85 5.63
C LEU A 176 -10.36 6.87 6.68
N ALA A 177 -9.45 7.60 7.30
CA ALA A 177 -9.79 8.63 8.28
C ALA A 177 -10.65 9.76 7.68
N ARG A 178 -10.41 10.09 6.41
CA ARG A 178 -11.22 11.08 5.68
C ARG A 178 -12.60 10.57 5.30
N TYR A 179 -12.70 9.32 4.81
CA TYR A 179 -13.90 8.79 4.18
C TYR A 179 -14.73 7.86 5.07
N GLN A 180 -14.16 7.37 6.16
CA GLN A 180 -14.84 6.56 7.18
C GLN A 180 -14.33 6.88 8.60
N PRO A 181 -14.53 8.12 9.06
CA PRO A 181 -14.07 8.56 10.38
C PRO A 181 -14.69 7.73 11.53
N GLU A 182 -15.86 7.16 11.34
CA GLU A 182 -16.55 6.32 12.33
C GLU A 182 -15.81 5.03 12.65
N LEU A 183 -15.06 4.45 11.71
CA LEU A 183 -14.18 3.31 12.00
C LEU A 183 -12.89 3.79 12.66
N VAL A 184 -12.30 4.87 12.14
CA VAL A 184 -11.01 5.36 12.65
C VAL A 184 -11.12 5.95 14.04
N CYS A 185 -12.27 6.54 14.41
CA CYS A 185 -12.46 7.07 15.78
C CYS A 185 -12.40 6.00 16.87
N GLN A 186 -12.60 4.72 16.53
CA GLN A 186 -12.45 3.59 17.45
C GLN A 186 -10.99 3.12 17.59
N LEU A 187 -10.09 3.64 16.74
CA LEU A 187 -8.71 3.21 16.61
C LEU A 187 -7.75 4.35 16.99
N ARG A 188 -6.50 3.99 17.25
CA ARG A 188 -5.40 4.95 17.39
C ARG A 188 -4.08 4.34 16.93
N VAL A 189 -3.22 5.20 16.42
CA VAL A 189 -1.83 4.87 16.06
C VAL A 189 -0.97 4.95 17.33
N ILE A 190 -0.12 3.94 17.53
CA ILE A 190 0.80 3.88 18.70
C ILE A 190 2.27 3.88 18.30
N ASP A 191 2.59 3.49 17.05
CA ASP A 191 3.96 3.46 16.55
C ASP A 191 3.99 3.52 15.02
N ARG A 192 5.19 3.73 14.44
CA ARG A 192 5.42 3.86 12.99
C ARG A 192 6.71 3.17 12.60
N THR A 193 6.73 2.56 11.42
CA THR A 193 7.97 2.05 10.82
C THR A 193 8.80 3.18 10.20
N ALA A 194 10.04 2.87 9.81
CA ALA A 194 10.78 3.71 8.86
C ALA A 194 9.96 3.86 7.56
N SER A 195 10.14 5.00 6.87
CA SER A 195 9.55 5.24 5.55
C SER A 195 10.25 4.40 4.48
N GLY A 196 9.47 3.98 3.49
CA GLY A 196 9.92 3.32 2.28
C GLY A 196 9.18 3.86 1.05
N PRO A 197 9.61 3.47 -0.16
CA PRO A 197 8.95 3.91 -1.39
C PRO A 197 7.51 3.40 -1.47
N LEU A 198 6.61 4.32 -1.85
CA LEU A 198 5.18 4.04 -1.99
C LEU A 198 4.91 2.99 -3.08
N PRO A 199 3.82 2.20 -2.98
CA PRO A 199 3.32 1.42 -4.11
C PRO A 199 3.20 2.24 -5.38
N LEU A 200 3.55 1.62 -6.50
CA LEU A 200 3.63 2.31 -7.78
C LEU A 200 2.58 1.76 -8.76
N LEU A 201 2.24 2.58 -9.75
CA LEU A 201 1.47 2.18 -10.92
C LEU A 201 2.41 1.52 -11.93
N ILE A 202 2.02 0.34 -12.40
CA ILE A 202 2.81 -0.45 -13.35
C ILE A 202 2.01 -0.76 -14.60
N ALA A 203 2.74 -1.01 -15.69
CA ALA A 203 2.23 -1.67 -16.89
C ALA A 203 2.91 -3.02 -17.11
N SER A 204 2.33 -3.84 -17.98
CA SER A 204 2.91 -5.12 -18.39
C SER A 204 4.32 -4.94 -18.96
N PRO A 205 5.24 -5.93 -18.79
CA PRO A 205 6.60 -5.84 -19.28
C PRO A 205 6.72 -5.60 -20.79
N ASP A 206 5.76 -6.10 -21.56
CA ASP A 206 5.64 -5.99 -23.03
C ASP A 206 4.89 -4.72 -23.49
N CYS A 207 4.49 -3.83 -22.58
CA CYS A 207 3.87 -2.56 -22.95
C CYS A 207 4.84 -1.70 -23.78
N ARG A 208 4.36 -1.16 -24.91
CA ARG A 208 5.18 -0.38 -25.84
C ARG A 208 5.79 0.85 -25.17
N ASP A 209 7.05 1.15 -25.47
CA ASP A 209 7.77 2.30 -24.92
C ASP A 209 7.07 3.65 -25.15
N SER A 210 6.44 3.84 -26.31
CA SER A 210 5.67 5.05 -26.60
C SER A 210 4.50 5.21 -25.64
N THR A 211 3.74 4.13 -25.42
CA THR A 211 2.60 4.11 -24.51
C THR A 211 3.03 4.33 -23.05
N VAL A 212 4.13 3.71 -22.63
CA VAL A 212 4.70 3.95 -21.28
C VAL A 212 5.04 5.42 -21.09
N ARG A 213 5.72 6.05 -22.07
CA ARG A 213 6.06 7.49 -22.00
C ARG A 213 4.82 8.38 -21.95
N GLN A 214 3.81 8.11 -22.78
CA GLN A 214 2.56 8.85 -22.80
C GLN A 214 1.85 8.78 -21.44
N LEU A 215 1.76 7.59 -20.84
CA LEU A 215 1.18 7.42 -19.51
C LEU A 215 2.02 8.13 -18.44
N GLN A 216 3.34 8.00 -18.46
CA GLN A 216 4.23 8.70 -17.52
C GLN A 216 4.05 10.22 -17.60
N GLU A 217 3.98 10.78 -18.80
CA GLU A 217 3.76 12.21 -19.02
C GLU A 217 2.38 12.65 -18.52
N ALA A 218 1.32 11.88 -18.83
CA ALA A 218 -0.03 12.16 -18.38
C ALA A 218 -0.14 12.17 -16.84
N PHE A 219 0.48 11.19 -16.15
CA PHE A 219 0.50 11.18 -14.68
C PHE A 219 1.35 12.31 -14.10
N THR A 220 2.55 12.56 -14.60
CA THR A 220 3.45 13.59 -14.02
C THR A 220 2.99 15.01 -14.32
N SER A 221 2.18 15.21 -15.34
CA SER A 221 1.53 16.49 -15.63
C SER A 221 0.18 16.69 -14.93
N PHE A 222 -0.34 15.66 -14.26
CA PHE A 222 -1.62 15.72 -13.56
C PHE A 222 -1.54 16.68 -12.36
N GLY A 223 -2.52 17.58 -12.24
CA GLY A 223 -2.53 18.65 -11.23
C GLY A 223 -2.22 20.03 -11.79
N ARG A 224 -2.08 20.18 -13.12
CA ARG A 224 -1.93 21.50 -13.75
C ARG A 224 -3.25 22.25 -13.95
N GLU A 225 -4.36 21.54 -13.89
CA GLU A 225 -5.72 22.08 -14.03
C GLU A 225 -6.47 22.03 -12.70
N ASP A 226 -7.36 22.99 -12.45
CA ASP A 226 -8.16 23.03 -11.21
C ASP A 226 -8.98 21.78 -10.96
N ALA A 227 -9.50 21.17 -12.03
CA ALA A 227 -10.26 19.93 -11.91
C ALA A 227 -9.41 18.73 -11.48
N ASP A 228 -8.13 18.68 -11.87
CA ASP A 228 -7.18 17.67 -11.40
C ASP A 228 -6.80 17.91 -9.95
N ASN A 229 -6.56 19.17 -9.58
CA ASN A 229 -6.20 19.55 -8.22
C ASN A 229 -7.28 19.12 -7.23
N ARG A 230 -8.57 19.24 -7.60
CA ARG A 230 -9.67 18.73 -6.77
C ARG A 230 -9.61 17.21 -6.58
N LEU A 231 -9.31 16.44 -7.63
CA LEU A 231 -9.15 14.98 -7.52
C LEU A 231 -7.93 14.61 -6.65
N LEU A 232 -6.80 15.30 -6.84
CA LEU A 232 -5.61 15.09 -6.01
C LEU A 232 -5.89 15.39 -4.54
N GLU A 233 -6.56 16.50 -4.24
CA GLU A 233 -6.91 16.88 -2.87
C GLU A 233 -7.84 15.84 -2.22
N GLN A 234 -8.84 15.36 -2.94
CA GLN A 234 -9.75 14.32 -2.47
C GLN A 234 -9.00 13.00 -2.20
N LEU A 235 -8.03 12.64 -3.03
CA LEU A 235 -7.17 11.47 -2.86
C LEU A 235 -6.00 11.70 -1.89
N LEU A 236 -5.91 12.86 -1.24
CA LEU A 236 -4.80 13.26 -0.35
C LEU A 236 -3.44 13.19 -1.04
N LEU A 237 -3.37 13.61 -2.31
CA LEU A 237 -2.18 13.62 -3.14
C LEU A 237 -1.74 15.04 -3.49
N ARG A 238 -0.46 15.20 -3.82
CA ARG A 238 0.12 16.40 -4.44
C ARG A 238 0.40 16.23 -5.93
N GLY A 239 0.35 15.01 -6.46
CA GLY A 239 0.67 14.65 -7.83
C GLY A 239 1.33 13.29 -7.92
N PHE A 240 2.09 13.10 -8.99
CA PHE A 240 2.78 11.85 -9.30
C PHE A 240 4.22 12.12 -9.76
N THR A 241 5.08 11.12 -9.61
CA THR A 241 6.45 11.11 -10.14
C THR A 241 6.77 9.76 -10.76
N VAL A 242 7.80 9.69 -11.59
CA VAL A 242 8.31 8.41 -12.13
C VAL A 242 9.53 8.00 -11.29
N PRO A 243 9.40 7.02 -10.37
CA PRO A 243 10.52 6.55 -9.58
C PRO A 243 11.46 5.68 -10.42
N ARG A 244 12.70 5.50 -9.95
CA ARG A 244 13.62 4.53 -10.52
C ARG A 244 13.39 3.15 -9.90
N ALA A 245 13.64 2.09 -10.65
CA ALA A 245 13.55 0.72 -10.14
C ALA A 245 14.49 0.47 -8.94
N SER A 246 15.65 1.16 -8.91
CA SER A 246 16.60 1.11 -7.80
C SER A 246 16.07 1.67 -6.49
N ASP A 247 15.07 2.55 -6.54
CA ASP A 247 14.48 3.16 -5.35
C ASP A 247 13.73 2.12 -4.49
N TYR A 248 13.36 0.97 -5.08
CA TYR A 248 12.70 -0.15 -4.41
C TYR A 248 13.66 -1.24 -3.89
N ALA A 249 14.95 -1.17 -4.20
CA ALA A 249 15.94 -2.15 -3.75
C ALA A 249 16.05 -2.25 -2.19
N PRO A 250 15.91 -1.16 -1.41
CA PRO A 250 15.92 -1.26 0.05
C PRO A 250 14.86 -2.20 0.63
N LEU A 251 13.75 -2.45 -0.08
CA LEU A 251 12.68 -3.32 0.40
C LEU A 251 13.08 -4.80 0.44
N ASP A 252 13.95 -5.22 -0.48
CA ASP A 252 14.54 -6.57 -0.48
C ASP A 252 15.57 -6.69 0.66
N GLU A 253 16.32 -5.61 0.93
CA GLU A 253 17.28 -5.59 2.03
C GLU A 253 16.55 -5.69 3.40
N TRP A 254 15.39 -5.07 3.55
CA TRP A 254 14.59 -5.20 4.77
C TRP A 254 14.12 -6.64 5.01
N GLU A 255 13.73 -7.33 3.96
CA GLU A 255 13.38 -8.75 4.00
C GLU A 255 14.58 -9.61 4.41
N LYS A 256 15.73 -9.37 3.77
CA LYS A 256 16.97 -10.08 4.05
C LYS A 256 17.43 -9.89 5.51
N GLN A 257 17.42 -8.65 6.01
CA GLN A 257 17.75 -8.34 7.41
C GLN A 257 16.89 -9.12 8.39
N ALA A 258 15.57 -9.23 8.12
CA ALA A 258 14.68 -10.00 8.98
C ALA A 258 14.99 -11.50 8.97
N ARG A 259 15.32 -12.08 7.80
CA ARG A 259 15.74 -13.49 7.70
C ARG A 259 17.06 -13.76 8.41
N GLU A 260 18.07 -12.92 8.19
CA GLU A 260 19.40 -13.04 8.80
C GLU A 260 19.34 -12.90 10.33
N ALA A 261 18.43 -12.09 10.85
CA ALA A 261 18.14 -11.97 12.28
C ALA A 261 17.35 -13.16 12.86
N GLY A 262 17.05 -14.20 12.06
CA GLY A 262 16.27 -15.35 12.50
C GLY A 262 14.78 -15.05 12.73
N TYR A 263 14.26 -13.95 12.14
CA TYR A 263 12.86 -13.53 12.25
C TYR A 263 12.18 -13.49 10.88
N PRO A 264 12.04 -14.65 10.20
CA PRO A 264 11.46 -14.72 8.84
C PRO A 264 9.97 -14.41 8.80
N ALA A 265 9.29 -14.46 9.93
CA ALA A 265 7.87 -14.15 10.09
C ALA A 265 7.62 -13.33 11.36
N ILE A 266 6.59 -12.49 11.35
CA ILE A 266 6.05 -11.88 12.58
C ILE A 266 5.46 -13.01 13.44
N ARG A 267 5.85 -13.06 14.69
CA ARG A 267 5.43 -14.13 15.61
C ARG A 267 5.57 -13.71 17.08
#